data_a79cdac0e12abacd53912b5f4eb05ad8
#
_entry.id   a79cdac0e12abacd53912b5f4eb05ad8
#
_cell.length_a   1.000
_cell.length_b   1.000
_cell.length_c   1.000
_cell.angle_alpha   90.00
_cell.angle_beta   90.00
_cell.angle_gamma   90.00
#
_symmetry.space_group_name_H-M   'P 1'
#
loop_
_entity.id
_entity.type
_entity.pdbx_description
1 polymer ?
#
loop_
_entity_poly.entity_id
_entity_poly.type
_entity_poly.pdbx_seq_one_letter_code
_entity_poly.pdbx_strand_id
1 'polypeptide(L)'
;MDHREFIEKSKECVKRSRDPFIVHYKEKYHSDNPPPYWILVHVLGFGQIVTVYKGASPQVTRNLADELGVPSKTLCSWLKTLNVVRNITAHHGRLWNRVLGVKPRIFDFYEMNNAQWAIIFCVNR
;
A
#
# COMPACT_ATOMS: atom_id res chain seq x y z
N MET A 1 6.08 -11.23 -6.15
CA MET A 1 7.32 -10.79 -5.47
C MET A 1 7.60 -11.82 -4.39
N ASP A 2 8.74 -12.46 -4.46
CA ASP A 2 9.21 -13.41 -3.46
C ASP A 2 9.71 -12.64 -2.21
N HIS A 3 9.79 -13.35 -1.06
CA HIS A 3 10.28 -12.77 0.20
C HIS A 3 11.68 -12.17 0.07
N ARG A 4 12.58 -12.87 -0.61
CA ARG A 4 13.96 -12.41 -0.87
C ARG A 4 13.97 -11.10 -1.69
N GLU A 5 13.20 -11.05 -2.75
CA GLU A 5 13.06 -9.86 -3.60
C GLU A 5 12.50 -8.68 -2.80
N PHE A 6 11.55 -8.93 -1.89
CA PHE A 6 11.01 -7.89 -1.00
C PHE A 6 12.10 -7.34 -0.08
N ILE A 7 12.90 -8.20 0.56
CA ILE A 7 13.99 -7.79 1.46
C ILE A 7 15.03 -6.96 0.70
N GLU A 8 15.45 -7.39 -0.49
CA GLU A 8 16.44 -6.63 -1.28
C GLU A 8 15.91 -5.25 -1.69
N LYS A 9 14.67 -5.19 -2.18
CA LYS A 9 14.03 -3.89 -2.49
C LYS A 9 13.89 -2.99 -1.27
N SER A 10 13.61 -3.58 -0.10
CA SER A 10 13.53 -2.85 1.16
C SER A 10 14.88 -2.26 1.57
N LYS A 11 15.95 -3.04 1.45
CA LYS A 11 17.33 -2.57 1.68
C LYS A 11 17.70 -1.42 0.73
N GLU A 12 17.32 -1.51 -0.55
CA GLU A 12 17.55 -0.43 -1.51
C GLU A 12 16.77 0.85 -1.15
N CYS A 13 15.51 0.74 -0.69
CA CYS A 13 14.74 1.88 -0.23
C CYS A 13 15.41 2.55 0.97
N VAL A 14 15.83 1.77 1.95
CA VAL A 14 16.57 2.26 3.12
C VAL A 14 17.89 2.92 2.70
N LYS A 15 18.65 2.30 1.80
CA LYS A 15 19.94 2.85 1.32
C LYS A 15 19.78 4.20 0.64
N ARG A 16 18.71 4.37 -0.17
CA ARG A 16 18.42 5.62 -0.90
C ARG A 16 17.78 6.71 -0.05
N SER A 17 17.16 6.35 1.08
CA SER A 17 16.47 7.31 1.92
C SER A 17 17.45 8.27 2.59
N ARG A 18 17.09 9.56 2.56
CA ARG A 18 17.77 10.67 3.24
C ARG A 18 16.97 11.19 4.44
N ASP A 19 15.92 10.47 4.83
CA ASP A 19 15.11 10.85 5.97
C ASP A 19 15.96 10.84 7.25
N PRO A 20 15.88 11.88 8.08
CA PRO A 20 16.75 12.04 9.26
C PRO A 20 16.71 10.85 10.21
N PHE A 21 15.53 10.23 10.40
CA PHE A 21 15.38 9.07 11.26
C PHE A 21 16.04 7.80 10.69
N ILE A 22 16.09 7.64 9.36
CA ILE A 22 16.80 6.54 8.71
C ILE A 22 18.32 6.75 8.79
N VAL A 23 18.77 7.98 8.55
CA VAL A 23 20.19 8.34 8.70
C VAL A 23 20.64 8.06 10.14
N HIS A 24 19.89 8.54 11.13
CA HIS A 24 20.19 8.28 12.54
C HIS A 24 20.19 6.78 12.89
N TYR A 25 19.22 6.01 12.35
CA TYR A 25 19.18 4.57 12.56
C TYR A 25 20.46 3.88 12.02
N LYS A 26 20.89 4.22 10.80
CA LYS A 26 22.10 3.67 10.18
C LYS A 26 23.35 4.00 11.00
N GLU A 27 23.48 5.25 11.45
CA GLU A 27 24.62 5.70 12.27
C GLU A 27 24.68 4.99 13.62
N LYS A 28 23.52 4.78 14.24
CA LYS A 28 23.45 4.18 15.58
C LYS A 28 23.66 2.67 15.60
N TYR A 29 23.11 1.97 14.63
CA TYR A 29 23.07 0.50 14.67
C TYR A 29 24.04 -0.19 13.74
N HIS A 30 24.63 0.53 12.77
CA HIS A 30 25.62 0.01 11.80
C HIS A 30 25.24 -1.37 11.20
N SER A 31 23.95 -1.61 11.00
CA SER A 31 23.42 -2.91 10.62
C SER A 31 23.11 -2.96 9.14
N ASP A 32 23.54 -4.03 8.47
CA ASP A 32 23.15 -4.34 7.09
C ASP A 32 21.72 -4.88 6.96
N ASN A 33 21.09 -5.18 8.09
CA ASN A 33 19.70 -5.62 8.12
C ASN A 33 18.75 -4.44 7.93
N PRO A 34 17.59 -4.65 7.30
CA PRO A 34 16.57 -3.61 7.23
C PRO A 34 16.11 -3.23 8.64
N PRO A 35 15.77 -1.95 8.86
CA PRO A 35 15.24 -1.49 10.13
C PRO A 35 13.91 -2.20 10.46
N PRO A 36 13.47 -2.14 11.74
CA PRO A 36 12.18 -2.65 12.15
C PRO A 36 11.04 -2.12 11.28
N TYR A 37 9.95 -2.88 11.13
CA TYR A 37 8.85 -2.56 10.22
C TYR A 37 8.24 -1.18 10.43
N TRP A 38 8.13 -0.70 11.67
CA TRP A 38 7.60 0.64 11.96
C TRP A 38 8.48 1.79 11.45
N ILE A 39 9.77 1.55 11.26
CA ILE A 39 10.69 2.49 10.59
C ILE A 39 10.65 2.26 9.08
N LEU A 40 10.66 1.00 8.65
CA LEU A 40 10.73 0.61 7.27
C LEU A 40 9.51 1.11 6.46
N VAL A 41 8.31 1.09 7.06
CA VAL A 41 7.08 1.49 6.39
C VAL A 41 7.11 2.94 5.88
N HIS A 42 7.89 3.83 6.52
CA HIS A 42 8.02 5.22 6.10
C HIS A 42 8.80 5.41 4.80
N VAL A 43 9.66 4.46 4.46
CA VAL A 43 10.48 4.53 3.23
C VAL A 43 10.00 3.59 2.13
N LEU A 44 9.09 2.66 2.45
CA LEU A 44 8.48 1.78 1.47
C LEU A 44 7.51 2.54 0.57
N GLY A 45 7.55 2.23 -0.72
CA GLY A 45 6.51 2.68 -1.64
C GLY A 45 5.18 1.97 -1.38
N PHE A 46 4.06 2.63 -1.70
CA PHE A 46 2.71 2.10 -1.49
C PHE A 46 2.52 0.69 -2.09
N GLY A 47 3.09 0.44 -3.28
CA GLY A 47 3.05 -0.89 -3.91
C GLY A 47 3.73 -1.98 -3.09
N GLN A 48 4.80 -1.66 -2.36
CA GLN A 48 5.48 -2.59 -1.46
C GLN A 48 4.61 -2.88 -0.23
N ILE A 49 3.94 -1.87 0.34
CA ILE A 49 2.98 -2.04 1.44
C ILE A 49 1.81 -2.93 1.01
N VAL A 50 1.25 -2.71 -0.20
CA VAL A 50 0.22 -3.59 -0.77
C VAL A 50 0.71 -5.03 -0.92
N THR A 51 1.98 -5.22 -1.22
CA THR A 51 2.58 -6.57 -1.32
C THR A 51 2.70 -7.24 0.05
N VAL A 52 3.09 -6.49 1.08
CA VAL A 52 3.10 -6.99 2.48
C VAL A 52 1.69 -7.42 2.90
N TYR A 53 0.67 -6.58 2.65
CA TYR A 53 -0.72 -6.92 2.94
C TYR A 53 -1.16 -8.23 2.26
N LYS A 54 -0.81 -8.43 0.98
CA LYS A 54 -1.16 -9.66 0.24
C LYS A 54 -0.43 -10.90 0.75
N GLY A 55 0.78 -10.73 1.28
CA GLY A 55 1.58 -11.81 1.86
C GLY A 55 1.27 -12.09 3.33
N ALA A 56 0.48 -11.24 3.98
CA ALA A 56 0.10 -11.43 5.37
C ALA A 56 -0.84 -12.63 5.54
N SER A 57 -0.86 -13.19 6.75
CA SER A 57 -1.73 -14.33 7.06
C SER A 57 -3.22 -13.98 6.86
N PRO A 58 -4.07 -14.98 6.54
CA PRO A 58 -5.51 -14.75 6.37
C PRO A 58 -6.18 -14.13 7.59
N GLN A 59 -5.66 -14.38 8.78
CA GLN A 59 -6.19 -13.79 10.01
C GLN A 59 -5.90 -12.28 10.06
N VAL A 60 -4.67 -11.87 9.78
CA VAL A 60 -4.28 -10.45 9.77
C VAL A 60 -5.05 -9.67 8.71
N THR A 61 -5.18 -10.22 7.50
CA THR A 61 -5.92 -9.56 6.43
C THR A 61 -7.42 -9.43 6.72
N ARG A 62 -8.01 -10.40 7.44
CA ARG A 62 -9.39 -10.31 7.93
C ARG A 62 -9.54 -9.24 8.99
N ASN A 63 -8.73 -9.27 10.04
CA ASN A 63 -8.80 -8.28 11.13
C ASN A 63 -8.73 -6.84 10.59
N LEU A 64 -7.78 -6.57 9.68
CA LEU A 64 -7.66 -5.25 9.04
C LEU A 64 -8.88 -4.88 8.19
N ALA A 65 -9.46 -5.84 7.50
CA ALA A 65 -10.65 -5.62 6.68
C ALA A 65 -11.89 -5.37 7.55
N ASP A 66 -12.02 -6.10 8.65
CA ASP A 66 -13.11 -5.96 9.63
C ASP A 66 -13.07 -4.58 10.32
N GLU A 67 -11.87 -4.07 10.67
CA GLU A 67 -11.70 -2.69 11.18
C GLU A 67 -12.21 -1.63 10.21
N LEU A 68 -12.12 -1.89 8.91
CA LEU A 68 -12.60 -1.00 7.84
C LEU A 68 -14.05 -1.31 7.42
N GLY A 69 -14.70 -2.30 8.02
CA GLY A 69 -16.07 -2.70 7.70
C GLY A 69 -16.23 -3.26 6.29
N VAL A 70 -15.20 -3.89 5.71
CA VAL A 70 -15.23 -4.42 4.34
C VAL A 70 -14.67 -5.84 4.26
N PRO A 71 -15.14 -6.69 3.33
CA PRO A 71 -14.54 -8.01 3.12
C PRO A 71 -13.07 -7.91 2.67
N SER A 72 -12.19 -8.80 3.16
CA SER A 72 -10.76 -8.81 2.82
C SER A 72 -10.48 -8.84 1.32
N LYS A 73 -11.30 -9.55 0.53
CA LYS A 73 -11.18 -9.59 -0.94
C LYS A 73 -11.49 -8.24 -1.57
N THR A 74 -12.42 -7.49 -1.01
CA THR A 74 -12.79 -6.13 -1.44
C THR A 74 -11.66 -5.17 -1.12
N LEU A 75 -11.16 -5.19 0.13
CA LEU A 75 -10.02 -4.36 0.54
C LEU A 75 -8.79 -4.62 -0.35
N CYS A 76 -8.47 -5.88 -0.62
CA CYS A 76 -7.36 -6.22 -1.52
C CYS A 76 -7.55 -5.65 -2.94
N SER A 77 -8.78 -5.67 -3.46
CA SER A 77 -9.12 -5.07 -4.76
C SER A 77 -8.95 -3.56 -4.75
N TRP A 78 -9.41 -2.89 -3.69
CA TRP A 78 -9.28 -1.44 -3.53
C TRP A 78 -7.83 -1.00 -3.42
N LEU A 79 -7.02 -1.70 -2.62
CA LEU A 79 -5.58 -1.41 -2.49
C LEU A 79 -4.84 -1.54 -3.83
N LYS A 80 -5.20 -2.55 -4.65
CA LYS A 80 -4.63 -2.69 -6.01
C LYS A 80 -4.98 -1.49 -6.89
N THR A 81 -6.25 -1.08 -6.88
CA THR A 81 -6.71 0.04 -7.69
C THR A 81 -6.09 1.35 -7.23
N LEU A 82 -6.04 1.59 -5.91
CA LEU A 82 -5.38 2.76 -5.33
C LEU A 82 -3.89 2.82 -5.72
N ASN A 83 -3.20 1.68 -5.75
CA ASN A 83 -1.81 1.65 -6.20
C ASN A 83 -1.65 2.09 -7.67
N VAL A 84 -2.57 1.68 -8.54
CA VAL A 84 -2.57 2.13 -9.94
C VAL A 84 -2.84 3.63 -10.04
N VAL A 85 -3.86 4.12 -9.34
CA VAL A 85 -4.21 5.55 -9.31
C VAL A 85 -3.04 6.37 -8.78
N ARG A 86 -2.46 5.97 -7.65
CA ARG A 86 -1.30 6.64 -7.05
C ARG A 86 -0.12 6.70 -8.02
N ASN A 87 0.17 5.62 -8.73
CA ASN A 87 1.28 5.60 -9.68
C ASN A 87 1.03 6.52 -10.88
N ILE A 88 -0.20 6.55 -11.40
CA ILE A 88 -0.58 7.48 -12.48
C ILE A 88 -0.36 8.93 -12.03
N THR A 89 -0.85 9.29 -10.83
CA THR A 89 -0.72 10.66 -10.30
C THR A 89 0.73 11.03 -9.97
N ALA A 90 1.49 10.11 -9.40
CA ALA A 90 2.90 10.32 -9.08
C ALA A 90 3.77 10.57 -10.34
N HIS A 91 3.35 10.06 -11.48
CA HIS A 91 3.98 10.30 -12.77
C HIS A 91 3.30 11.44 -13.59
N HIS A 92 2.55 12.31 -12.90
CA HIS A 92 1.80 13.42 -13.52
C HIS A 92 0.83 12.96 -14.61
N GLY A 93 0.39 11.69 -14.56
CA GLY A 93 -0.54 11.14 -15.51
C GLY A 93 -1.97 11.66 -15.27
N ARG A 94 -2.69 11.92 -16.37
CA ARG A 94 -4.09 12.36 -16.32
C ARG A 94 -4.98 11.23 -15.83
N LEU A 95 -5.80 11.48 -14.80
CA LEU A 95 -6.84 10.56 -14.31
C LEU A 95 -8.20 10.81 -14.94
N TRP A 96 -8.51 12.07 -15.24
CA TRP A 96 -9.79 12.46 -15.81
C TRP A 96 -10.06 11.74 -17.14
N ASN A 97 -11.24 11.14 -17.26
CA ASN A 97 -11.70 10.41 -18.44
C ASN A 97 -10.72 9.28 -18.88
N ARG A 98 -10.06 8.63 -17.92
CA ARG A 98 -9.16 7.51 -18.16
C ARG A 98 -9.80 6.20 -17.75
N VAL A 99 -9.86 5.24 -18.65
CA VAL A 99 -10.25 3.87 -18.32
C VAL A 99 -9.11 3.19 -17.57
N LEU A 100 -9.35 2.81 -16.32
CA LEU A 100 -8.38 2.05 -15.53
C LEU A 100 -8.43 0.58 -15.91
N GLY A 101 -7.28 -0.04 -16.16
CA GLY A 101 -7.17 -1.48 -16.44
C GLY A 101 -7.51 -2.38 -15.25
N VAL A 102 -7.63 -1.80 -14.05
CA VAL A 102 -8.02 -2.48 -12.80
C VAL A 102 -9.25 -1.79 -12.25
N LYS A 103 -10.33 -2.54 -12.06
CA LYS A 103 -11.58 -2.04 -11.45
C LYS A 103 -11.66 -2.51 -10.01
N PRO A 104 -12.02 -1.62 -9.04
CA PRO A 104 -12.27 -2.03 -7.67
C PRO A 104 -13.53 -2.91 -7.62
N ARG A 105 -13.56 -3.86 -6.69
CA ARG A 105 -14.80 -4.57 -6.39
C ARG A 105 -15.81 -3.61 -5.77
N ILE A 106 -17.03 -3.65 -6.27
CA ILE A 106 -18.17 -2.95 -5.68
C ILE A 106 -18.64 -3.81 -4.50
N PHE A 107 -18.83 -3.19 -3.35
CA PHE A 107 -19.46 -3.77 -2.19
C PHE A 107 -20.85 -3.14 -2.03
N ASP A 108 -21.82 -3.88 -1.49
CA ASP A 108 -23.21 -3.42 -1.40
C ASP A 108 -23.31 -2.11 -0.61
N PHE A 109 -23.94 -1.12 -1.22
CA PHE A 109 -23.90 0.29 -0.84
C PHE A 109 -24.60 0.63 0.48
N TYR A 110 -25.45 -0.24 0.97
CA TYR A 110 -26.31 0.07 2.12
C TYR A 110 -25.59 0.10 3.49
N GLU A 111 -24.36 -0.42 3.57
CA GLU A 111 -23.58 -0.47 4.82
C GLU A 111 -22.35 0.45 4.83
N MET A 112 -22.16 1.26 3.79
CA MET A 112 -20.93 2.06 3.67
C MET A 112 -21.06 3.44 4.32
N ASN A 113 -20.06 3.82 5.13
CA ASN A 113 -19.94 5.18 5.66
C ASN A 113 -19.39 6.17 4.61
N ASN A 114 -19.55 7.48 4.87
CA ASN A 114 -19.19 8.56 3.93
C ASN A 114 -17.73 8.55 3.43
N ALA A 115 -16.79 8.00 4.20
CA ALA A 115 -15.38 7.93 3.80
C ALA A 115 -15.13 6.87 2.73
N GLN A 116 -15.91 5.79 2.73
CA GLN A 116 -15.82 4.70 1.75
C GLN A 116 -16.35 5.13 0.37
N TRP A 117 -17.33 6.07 0.34
CA TRP A 117 -17.87 6.64 -0.89
C TRP A 117 -16.83 7.41 -1.70
N ALA A 118 -15.97 8.18 -1.04
CA ALA A 118 -14.97 9.01 -1.73
C ALA A 118 -14.00 8.17 -2.56
N ILE A 119 -13.61 6.99 -2.07
CA ILE A 119 -12.68 6.09 -2.78
C ILE A 119 -13.32 5.52 -4.05
N ILE A 120 -14.61 5.16 -4.00
CA ILE A 120 -15.32 4.55 -5.14
C ILE A 120 -15.70 5.60 -6.17
N PHE A 121 -16.10 6.80 -5.74
CA PHE A 121 -16.51 7.88 -6.64
C PHE A 121 -15.35 8.41 -7.48
N CYS A 122 -14.14 8.44 -6.93
CA CYS A 122 -12.96 8.87 -7.69
C CYS A 122 -12.51 7.87 -8.77
N VAL A 123 -12.94 6.61 -8.69
CA VAL A 123 -12.44 5.53 -9.56
C VAL A 123 -13.46 5.07 -10.61
N ASN A 124 -14.75 5.34 -10.43
CA ASN A 124 -15.83 4.85 -11.29
C ASN A 124 -16.42 5.90 -12.27
N ARG A 125 -15.82 7.08 -12.37
CA ARG A 125 -16.19 8.07 -13.40
C ARG A 125 -15.31 7.99 -14.62
#